data_4cab61857ea616ec4b44c9d578ecd2c9
#
_entry.id   4cab61857ea616ec4b44c9d578ecd2c9
#
_cell.length_a   1.000
_cell.length_b   1.000
_cell.length_c   1.000
_cell.angle_alpha   90.00
_cell.angle_beta   90.00
_cell.angle_gamma   90.00
#
_symmetry.space_group_name_H-M   'P 1'
#
loop_
_entity.id
_entity.type
_entity.pdbx_description
1 polymer ?
#
loop_
_entity_poly.entity_id
_entity_poly.type
_entity_poly.pdbx_seq_one_letter_code
_entity_poly.pdbx_strand_id
1 'polypeptide(L)'
;MELTEQIEAYLRGEMTAEESAAFERMRASDPVLDQRVVAHESFIRQIKTYGERRKLVSEMNAIHEQLDVKALKAEVLPVSTVVRILWNKYRINAAVAASVAILAVFATLFSTGFFAKTSAIASDNIALRREMSREINTKVQRSQNEILKNIKATTKAPVDPAIFGGTGFALTADGYVVTNYHVVKDADSVYIQNTDGESYKASTIYSYPAYDIAVLKITDPAFKTLKPLPYTFKKSTSDLGEDVFTYGFPKDELVFSKGYLSSRTGHSGDTTEYQVDISVNPGNSGGPLLDGKGNIIGVIKGKSSRTDGASFAIKSGYLLEAIASIPKDSLGEKLVLNKKNTLSNLSRKDQIKKIEDYIYI
;
A
#
# COMPACT_ATOMS: atom_id res chain seq x y z
N MET A 1 37.91 23.16 -17.08
CA MET A 1 37.00 21.99 -17.11
C MET A 1 35.91 22.22 -16.07
N GLU A 2 34.65 22.18 -16.45
CA GLU A 2 33.57 22.33 -15.48
C GLU A 2 33.57 21.15 -14.49
N LEU A 3 33.11 21.37 -13.25
CA LEU A 3 33.13 20.37 -12.20
C LEU A 3 32.46 19.03 -12.63
N THR A 4 31.37 19.15 -13.42
CA THR A 4 30.66 17.98 -13.96
C THR A 4 31.53 17.16 -14.91
N GLU A 5 32.32 17.83 -15.78
CA GLU A 5 33.24 17.18 -16.70
C GLU A 5 34.36 16.45 -15.95
N GLN A 6 34.85 17.03 -14.85
CA GLN A 6 35.84 16.37 -13.99
C GLN A 6 35.30 15.12 -13.32
N ILE A 7 34.07 15.19 -12.81
CA ILE A 7 33.40 14.03 -12.22
C ILE A 7 33.21 12.93 -13.28
N GLU A 8 32.78 13.27 -14.48
CA GLU A 8 32.61 12.28 -15.55
C GLU A 8 33.94 11.66 -16.00
N ALA A 9 35.00 12.45 -16.18
CA ALA A 9 36.31 11.96 -16.53
C ALA A 9 36.89 11.01 -15.46
N TYR A 10 36.67 11.34 -14.17
CA TYR A 10 37.02 10.49 -13.05
C TYR A 10 36.28 9.16 -13.08
N LEU A 11 34.94 9.19 -13.23
CA LEU A 11 34.10 7.99 -13.24
C LEU A 11 34.32 7.10 -14.46
N ARG A 12 34.79 7.67 -15.60
CA ARG A 12 35.16 6.91 -16.80
C ARG A 12 36.58 6.38 -16.77
N GLY A 13 37.40 6.77 -15.77
CA GLY A 13 38.82 6.42 -15.71
C GLY A 13 39.68 7.09 -16.77
N GLU A 14 39.26 8.25 -17.25
CA GLU A 14 39.94 9.05 -18.30
C GLU A 14 41.02 10.01 -17.72
N MET A 15 41.09 10.08 -16.38
CA MET A 15 42.12 10.88 -15.68
C MET A 15 43.44 10.13 -15.58
N THR A 16 44.53 10.85 -15.62
CA THR A 16 45.88 10.32 -15.29
C THR A 16 45.93 9.92 -13.80
N ALA A 17 46.90 9.10 -13.43
CA ALA A 17 47.10 8.68 -12.04
C ALA A 17 47.31 9.88 -11.07
N GLU A 18 48.01 10.92 -11.52
CA GLU A 18 48.23 12.13 -10.71
C GLU A 18 46.95 12.96 -10.54
N GLU A 19 46.18 13.13 -11.62
CA GLU A 19 44.89 13.85 -11.60
C GLU A 19 43.86 13.11 -10.74
N SER A 20 43.78 11.80 -10.86
CA SER A 20 42.88 10.95 -10.04
C SER A 20 43.20 11.06 -8.57
N ALA A 21 44.51 11.00 -8.20
CA ALA A 21 44.94 11.15 -6.82
C ALA A 21 44.71 12.57 -6.27
N ALA A 22 44.78 13.60 -7.11
CA ALA A 22 44.42 14.96 -6.73
C ALA A 22 42.91 15.11 -6.51
N PHE A 23 42.10 14.51 -7.39
CA PHE A 23 40.64 14.53 -7.29
C PHE A 23 40.15 13.79 -6.05
N GLU A 24 40.73 12.63 -5.71
CA GLU A 24 40.46 11.90 -4.48
C GLU A 24 40.75 12.70 -3.21
N ARG A 25 41.83 13.45 -3.20
CA ARG A 25 42.14 14.37 -2.07
C ARG A 25 41.09 15.46 -1.94
N MET A 26 40.63 16.04 -3.05
CA MET A 26 39.53 17.01 -3.03
C MET A 26 38.24 16.40 -2.50
N ARG A 27 37.87 15.21 -2.93
CA ARG A 27 36.68 14.46 -2.40
C ARG A 27 36.80 14.25 -0.90
N ALA A 28 37.96 13.85 -0.40
CA ALA A 28 38.17 13.61 1.03
C ALA A 28 38.09 14.89 1.88
N SER A 29 38.38 16.06 1.29
CA SER A 29 38.34 17.35 1.98
C SER A 29 37.03 18.12 1.82
N ASP A 30 36.20 17.79 0.81
CA ASP A 30 34.93 18.45 0.51
C ASP A 30 33.76 17.46 0.46
N PRO A 31 32.94 17.36 1.55
CA PRO A 31 31.79 16.50 1.60
C PRO A 31 30.73 16.80 0.54
N VAL A 32 30.63 18.04 0.06
CA VAL A 32 29.65 18.43 -0.98
C VAL A 32 30.09 17.88 -2.33
N LEU A 33 31.39 17.93 -2.62
CA LEU A 33 31.95 17.32 -3.82
C LEU A 33 31.77 15.81 -3.81
N ASP A 34 32.07 15.15 -2.70
CA ASP A 34 31.90 13.69 -2.56
C ASP A 34 30.45 13.27 -2.79
N GLN A 35 29.50 13.98 -2.19
CA GLN A 35 28.07 13.70 -2.40
C GLN A 35 27.64 13.85 -3.86
N ARG A 36 28.18 14.84 -4.59
CA ARG A 36 27.92 15.02 -6.02
C ARG A 36 28.49 13.87 -6.85
N VAL A 37 29.69 13.40 -6.55
CA VAL A 37 30.32 12.25 -7.23
C VAL A 37 29.47 11.00 -7.03
N VAL A 38 29.07 10.70 -5.80
CA VAL A 38 28.23 9.54 -5.47
C VAL A 38 26.86 9.61 -6.17
N ALA A 39 26.25 10.79 -6.18
CA ALA A 39 24.97 11.00 -6.85
C ALA A 39 25.10 10.79 -8.37
N HIS A 40 26.18 11.32 -8.99
CA HIS A 40 26.43 11.18 -10.42
C HIS A 40 26.75 9.72 -10.81
N GLU A 41 27.54 9.01 -10.01
CA GLU A 41 27.81 7.58 -10.18
C GLU A 41 26.52 6.74 -10.11
N SER A 42 25.67 7.02 -9.13
CA SER A 42 24.37 6.37 -8.99
C SER A 42 23.47 6.61 -10.20
N PHE A 43 23.45 7.83 -10.71
CA PHE A 43 22.70 8.21 -11.91
C PHE A 43 23.18 7.46 -13.17
N ILE A 44 24.50 7.41 -13.40
CA ILE A 44 25.08 6.65 -14.54
C ILE A 44 24.75 5.17 -14.43
N ARG A 45 24.84 4.59 -13.22
CA ARG A 45 24.50 3.18 -12.97
C ARG A 45 23.03 2.89 -13.29
N GLN A 46 22.13 3.79 -12.92
CA GLN A 46 20.70 3.65 -13.23
C GLN A 46 20.41 3.71 -14.73
N ILE A 47 21.05 4.64 -15.45
CA ILE A 47 20.92 4.75 -16.91
C ILE A 47 21.43 3.49 -17.60
N LYS A 48 22.59 2.97 -17.18
CA LYS A 48 23.17 1.73 -17.71
C LYS A 48 22.22 0.54 -17.51
N THR A 49 21.71 0.37 -16.30
CA THR A 49 20.74 -0.69 -15.97
C THR A 49 19.45 -0.54 -16.79
N TYR A 50 18.98 0.68 -17.00
CA TYR A 50 17.81 0.93 -17.84
C TYR A 50 18.08 0.56 -19.31
N GLY A 51 19.26 0.90 -19.84
CA GLY A 51 19.68 0.54 -21.20
C GLY A 51 19.74 -0.99 -21.40
N GLU A 52 20.37 -1.69 -20.46
CA GLU A 52 20.46 -3.16 -20.47
C GLU A 52 19.08 -3.82 -20.42
N ARG A 53 18.18 -3.34 -19.55
CA ARG A 53 16.81 -3.82 -19.47
C ARG A 53 16.05 -3.59 -20.78
N ARG A 54 16.20 -2.43 -21.40
CA ARG A 54 15.55 -2.10 -22.66
C ARG A 54 16.04 -2.99 -23.81
N LYS A 55 17.34 -3.30 -23.82
CA LYS A 55 17.94 -4.25 -24.77
C LYS A 55 17.36 -5.65 -24.58
N LEU A 56 17.29 -6.13 -23.35
CA LEU A 56 16.70 -7.43 -23.01
C LEU A 56 15.22 -7.55 -23.45
N VAL A 57 14.42 -6.53 -23.19
CA VAL A 57 13.01 -6.48 -23.63
C VAL A 57 12.91 -6.52 -25.15
N SER A 58 13.80 -5.80 -25.85
CA SER A 58 13.83 -5.82 -27.32
C SER A 58 14.20 -7.19 -27.88
N GLU A 59 15.19 -7.86 -27.26
CA GLU A 59 15.58 -9.22 -27.62
C GLU A 59 14.46 -10.24 -27.34
N MET A 60 13.78 -10.12 -26.21
CA MET A 60 12.62 -10.96 -25.88
C MET A 60 11.47 -10.75 -26.86
N ASN A 61 11.18 -9.53 -27.28
CA ASN A 61 10.15 -9.25 -28.27
C ASN A 61 10.51 -9.83 -29.65
N ALA A 62 11.77 -9.72 -30.06
CA ALA A 62 12.26 -10.30 -31.28
C ALA A 62 12.13 -11.84 -31.29
N ILE A 63 12.41 -12.49 -30.16
CA ILE A 63 12.19 -13.94 -30.01
C ILE A 63 10.69 -14.25 -30.04
N HIS A 64 9.86 -13.44 -29.38
CA HIS A 64 8.41 -13.64 -29.35
C HIS A 64 7.78 -13.53 -30.77
N GLU A 65 8.26 -12.61 -31.59
CA GLU A 65 7.81 -12.48 -33.01
C GLU A 65 8.16 -13.70 -33.87
N GLN A 66 9.23 -14.42 -33.51
CA GLN A 66 9.64 -15.64 -34.20
C GLN A 66 8.90 -16.90 -33.74
N LEU A 67 8.21 -16.84 -32.60
CA LEU A 67 7.46 -17.95 -32.02
C LEU A 67 6.06 -18.04 -32.65
N ASP A 68 5.77 -19.13 -33.35
CA ASP A 68 4.38 -19.43 -33.73
C ASP A 68 3.59 -19.93 -32.51
N VAL A 69 3.06 -18.95 -31.74
CA VAL A 69 2.27 -19.19 -30.54
C VAL A 69 1.01 -20.06 -30.86
N LYS A 70 0.52 -20.02 -32.11
CA LYS A 70 -0.64 -20.85 -32.51
C LYS A 70 -0.26 -22.31 -32.66
N ALA A 71 0.91 -22.57 -33.25
CA ALA A 71 1.44 -23.93 -33.38
C ALA A 71 1.74 -24.55 -32.01
N LEU A 72 2.43 -23.83 -31.14
CA LEU A 72 2.73 -24.23 -29.76
C LEU A 72 1.45 -24.51 -28.93
N LYS A 73 0.43 -23.66 -29.07
CA LYS A 73 -0.85 -23.85 -28.36
C LYS A 73 -1.63 -25.07 -28.87
N ALA A 74 -1.47 -25.42 -30.14
CA ALA A 74 -2.09 -26.62 -30.71
C ALA A 74 -1.40 -27.92 -30.24
N GLU A 75 -0.11 -27.87 -29.94
CA GLU A 75 0.68 -28.99 -29.46
C GLU A 75 0.45 -29.26 -27.95
N VAL A 76 0.27 -28.20 -27.13
CA VAL A 76 0.10 -28.30 -25.69
C VAL A 76 -1.33 -28.64 -25.24
N LEU A 77 -2.34 -28.37 -26.07
CA LEU A 77 -3.74 -28.69 -25.79
C LEU A 77 -4.31 -29.68 -26.83
N PRO A 78 -4.20 -30.99 -26.61
CA PRO A 78 -4.85 -31.96 -27.46
C PRO A 78 -6.38 -31.88 -27.26
N VAL A 79 -7.04 -31.04 -28.04
CA VAL A 79 -8.50 -31.11 -28.20
C VAL A 79 -8.79 -32.45 -28.79
N SER A 80 -9.60 -33.29 -28.14
CA SER A 80 -9.91 -34.63 -28.65
C SER A 80 -10.33 -34.54 -30.10
N THR A 81 -9.80 -35.40 -30.93
CA THR A 81 -10.02 -35.41 -32.40
C THR A 81 -11.52 -35.39 -32.77
N VAL A 82 -12.32 -36.00 -31.90
CA VAL A 82 -13.79 -36.04 -32.01
C VAL A 82 -14.42 -34.64 -31.86
N VAL A 83 -13.99 -33.86 -30.88
CA VAL A 83 -14.49 -32.48 -30.67
C VAL A 83 -14.12 -31.59 -31.85
N ARG A 84 -12.95 -31.75 -32.40
CA ARG A 84 -12.46 -30.97 -33.58
C ARG A 84 -13.23 -31.30 -34.85
N ILE A 85 -13.53 -32.59 -35.05
CA ILE A 85 -14.34 -33.07 -36.21
C ILE A 85 -15.78 -32.57 -36.08
N LEU A 86 -16.39 -32.70 -34.90
CA LEU A 86 -17.76 -32.21 -34.64
C LEU A 86 -17.83 -30.69 -34.82
N TRP A 87 -16.85 -29.95 -34.27
CA TRP A 87 -16.80 -28.49 -34.40
C TRP A 87 -16.68 -28.06 -35.87
N ASN A 88 -15.78 -28.67 -36.65
CA ASN A 88 -15.63 -28.35 -38.07
C ASN A 88 -16.88 -28.68 -38.90
N LYS A 89 -17.58 -29.75 -38.53
CA LYS A 89 -18.80 -30.20 -39.26
C LYS A 89 -20.00 -29.30 -38.96
N TYR A 90 -20.14 -28.83 -37.71
CA TYR A 90 -21.37 -28.15 -37.26
C TYR A 90 -21.20 -26.66 -36.94
N ARG A 91 -19.99 -26.11 -37.04
CA ARG A 91 -19.70 -24.69 -36.68
C ARG A 91 -20.60 -23.68 -37.40
N ILE A 92 -20.89 -23.91 -38.68
CA ILE A 92 -21.74 -22.98 -39.46
C ILE A 92 -23.19 -23.09 -38.99
N ASN A 93 -23.71 -24.30 -38.80
CA ASN A 93 -25.07 -24.51 -38.33
C ASN A 93 -25.24 -24.01 -36.88
N ALA A 94 -24.24 -24.22 -36.05
CA ALA A 94 -24.23 -23.69 -34.67
C ALA A 94 -24.19 -22.15 -34.66
N ALA A 95 -23.41 -21.52 -35.50
CA ALA A 95 -23.37 -20.07 -35.63
C ALA A 95 -24.70 -19.49 -36.12
N VAL A 96 -25.33 -20.12 -37.11
CA VAL A 96 -26.65 -19.71 -37.61
C VAL A 96 -27.72 -19.89 -36.50
N ALA A 97 -27.75 -21.04 -35.85
CA ALA A 97 -28.69 -21.28 -34.75
C ALA A 97 -28.51 -20.28 -33.61
N ALA A 98 -27.26 -19.98 -33.22
CA ALA A 98 -26.97 -18.97 -32.20
C ALA A 98 -27.42 -17.56 -32.63
N SER A 99 -27.18 -17.19 -33.90
CA SER A 99 -27.64 -15.89 -34.42
C SER A 99 -29.16 -15.75 -34.41
N VAL A 100 -29.88 -16.79 -34.82
CA VAL A 100 -31.35 -16.82 -34.79
C VAL A 100 -31.86 -16.75 -33.36
N ALA A 101 -31.25 -17.49 -32.42
CA ALA A 101 -31.62 -17.43 -31.00
C ALA A 101 -31.39 -16.02 -30.39
N ILE A 102 -30.26 -15.41 -30.70
CA ILE A 102 -29.96 -14.04 -30.27
C ILE A 102 -30.96 -13.05 -30.81
N LEU A 103 -31.27 -13.12 -32.11
CA LEU A 103 -32.28 -12.25 -32.72
C LEU A 103 -33.68 -12.45 -32.14
N ALA A 104 -34.07 -13.70 -31.86
CA ALA A 104 -35.34 -14.00 -31.20
C ALA A 104 -35.41 -13.41 -29.79
N VAL A 105 -34.32 -13.53 -29.01
CA VAL A 105 -34.22 -12.89 -27.67
C VAL A 105 -34.30 -11.36 -27.78
N PHE A 106 -33.57 -10.75 -28.72
CA PHE A 106 -33.65 -9.31 -28.92
C PHE A 106 -35.04 -8.87 -29.37
N ALA A 107 -35.68 -9.60 -30.29
CA ALA A 107 -37.03 -9.31 -30.74
C ALA A 107 -38.06 -9.40 -29.59
N THR A 108 -37.95 -10.42 -28.73
CA THR A 108 -38.82 -10.56 -27.55
C THR A 108 -38.56 -9.44 -26.53
N LEU A 109 -37.30 -9.10 -26.25
CA LEU A 109 -36.94 -8.00 -25.35
C LEU A 109 -37.42 -6.64 -25.88
N PHE A 110 -37.35 -6.44 -27.20
CA PHE A 110 -37.85 -5.22 -27.83
C PHE A 110 -39.38 -5.18 -27.83
N SER A 111 -40.06 -6.27 -28.17
CA SER A 111 -41.53 -6.39 -28.17
C SER A 111 -42.14 -6.23 -26.78
N THR A 112 -41.44 -6.71 -25.73
CA THR A 112 -41.91 -6.56 -24.33
C THR A 112 -41.63 -5.19 -23.74
N GLY A 113 -41.02 -4.29 -24.51
CA GLY A 113 -40.68 -2.94 -24.05
C GLY A 113 -39.58 -2.92 -22.96
N PHE A 114 -38.79 -3.98 -22.83
CA PHE A 114 -37.74 -4.07 -21.80
C PHE A 114 -36.76 -2.90 -21.86
N PHE A 115 -36.32 -2.51 -23.06
CA PHE A 115 -35.42 -1.38 -23.24
C PHE A 115 -36.08 -0.02 -22.96
N ALA A 116 -37.37 0.13 -23.24
CA ALA A 116 -38.10 1.33 -22.93
C ALA A 116 -38.28 1.50 -21.41
N LYS A 117 -38.54 0.39 -20.71
CA LYS A 117 -38.68 0.40 -19.25
C LYS A 117 -37.34 0.68 -18.55
N THR A 118 -36.23 0.17 -19.11
CA THR A 118 -34.89 0.39 -18.56
C THR A 118 -34.42 1.84 -18.72
N SER A 119 -34.76 2.49 -19.82
CA SER A 119 -34.44 3.92 -20.03
C SER A 119 -35.26 4.85 -19.13
N ALA A 120 -36.53 4.52 -18.87
CA ALA A 120 -37.34 5.28 -17.92
C ALA A 120 -36.84 5.14 -16.47
N ILE A 121 -36.49 3.90 -16.04
CA ILE A 121 -35.92 3.66 -14.72
C ILE A 121 -34.53 4.31 -14.58
N ALA A 122 -33.73 4.37 -15.65
CA ALA A 122 -32.44 5.04 -15.63
C ALA A 122 -32.57 6.56 -15.51
N SER A 123 -33.54 7.18 -16.19
CA SER A 123 -33.80 8.62 -16.10
C SER A 123 -34.32 9.02 -14.72
N ASP A 124 -35.22 8.22 -14.13
CA ASP A 124 -35.75 8.45 -12.80
C ASP A 124 -34.70 8.29 -11.71
N ASN A 125 -33.81 7.28 -11.86
CA ASN A 125 -32.68 7.10 -10.96
C ASN A 125 -31.66 8.23 -11.07
N ILE A 126 -31.44 8.81 -12.23
CA ILE A 126 -30.54 9.97 -12.40
C ILE A 126 -31.16 11.22 -11.80
N ALA A 127 -32.47 11.44 -11.98
CA ALA A 127 -33.18 12.53 -11.36
C ALA A 127 -33.18 12.42 -9.84
N LEU A 128 -33.53 11.24 -9.31
CA LEU A 128 -33.53 10.94 -7.88
C LEU A 128 -32.13 11.08 -7.26
N ARG A 129 -31.07 10.58 -7.95
CA ARG A 129 -29.68 10.77 -7.52
C ARG A 129 -29.27 12.25 -7.50
N ARG A 130 -29.69 13.05 -8.47
CA ARG A 130 -29.41 14.49 -8.49
C ARG A 130 -30.13 15.23 -7.35
N GLU A 131 -31.36 14.81 -7.05
CA GLU A 131 -32.16 15.39 -5.97
C GLU A 131 -31.59 14.99 -4.60
N MET A 132 -31.29 13.72 -4.39
CA MET A 132 -30.59 13.24 -3.21
C MET A 132 -29.20 13.90 -3.03
N SER A 133 -28.44 14.05 -4.11
CA SER A 133 -27.12 14.73 -4.04
C SER A 133 -27.28 16.21 -3.67
N ARG A 134 -28.34 16.89 -4.15
CA ARG A 134 -28.62 18.26 -3.74
C ARG A 134 -29.08 18.35 -2.28
N GLU A 135 -29.93 17.43 -1.82
CA GLU A 135 -30.37 17.40 -0.43
C GLU A 135 -29.18 17.05 0.52
N ILE A 136 -28.36 16.08 0.14
CA ILE A 136 -27.15 15.72 0.90
C ILE A 136 -26.20 16.91 0.96
N ASN A 137 -25.90 17.55 -0.18
CA ASN A 137 -25.03 18.73 -0.19
C ASN A 137 -25.60 19.89 0.61
N THR A 138 -26.93 20.10 0.57
CA THR A 138 -27.58 21.17 1.35
C THR A 138 -27.58 20.85 2.85
N LYS A 139 -27.78 19.57 3.23
CA LYS A 139 -27.68 19.12 4.62
C LYS A 139 -26.24 19.17 5.12
N VAL A 140 -25.26 18.73 4.30
CA VAL A 140 -23.83 18.82 4.61
C VAL A 140 -23.40 20.28 4.78
N GLN A 141 -23.80 21.19 3.89
CA GLN A 141 -23.49 22.62 4.04
C GLN A 141 -24.16 23.26 5.25
N ARG A 142 -25.41 22.87 5.57
CA ARG A 142 -26.06 23.33 6.80
C ARG A 142 -25.37 22.80 8.04
N SER A 143 -25.04 21.51 8.07
CA SER A 143 -24.27 20.90 9.16
C SER A 143 -22.88 21.50 9.28
N GLN A 144 -22.17 21.74 8.17
CA GLN A 144 -20.88 22.45 8.19
C GLN A 144 -21.02 23.89 8.72
N ASN A 145 -22.07 24.62 8.34
CA ASN A 145 -22.30 25.97 8.82
C ASN A 145 -22.73 26.01 10.32
N GLU A 146 -23.48 25.01 10.79
CA GLU A 146 -23.78 24.84 12.22
C GLU A 146 -22.54 24.44 13.02
N ILE A 147 -21.72 23.52 12.47
CA ILE A 147 -20.44 23.15 13.05
C ILE A 147 -19.49 24.35 13.08
N LEU A 148 -19.41 25.16 12.02
CA LEU A 148 -18.61 26.38 11.97
C LEU A 148 -19.13 27.47 12.94
N LYS A 149 -20.44 27.55 13.18
CA LYS A 149 -21.01 28.44 14.21
C LYS A 149 -20.67 27.96 15.62
N ASN A 150 -20.72 26.65 15.85
CA ASN A 150 -20.39 26.03 17.15
C ASN A 150 -18.87 26.03 17.41
N ILE A 151 -18.03 25.88 16.37
CA ILE A 151 -16.55 25.96 16.47
C ILE A 151 -16.09 27.40 16.77
N LYS A 152 -16.81 28.45 16.30
CA LYS A 152 -16.51 29.83 16.68
C LYS A 152 -16.78 30.13 18.16
N ALA A 153 -17.50 29.25 18.86
CA ALA A 153 -17.75 29.35 20.29
C ALA A 153 -16.77 28.51 21.15
N THR A 154 -15.95 27.63 20.54
CA THR A 154 -14.96 26.80 21.27
C THR A 154 -13.63 26.92 20.54
N THR A 155 -12.78 27.81 21.02
CA THR A 155 -11.46 28.12 20.48
C THR A 155 -10.52 26.92 20.49
N LYS A 156 -10.50 26.13 19.40
CA LYS A 156 -9.33 25.37 18.95
C LYS A 156 -9.09 25.75 17.50
N ALA A 157 -7.87 26.17 17.18
CA ALA A 157 -7.48 26.48 15.80
C ALA A 157 -7.78 25.30 14.87
N PRO A 158 -8.27 25.54 13.62
CA PRO A 158 -8.43 24.47 12.65
C PRO A 158 -7.07 23.85 12.40
N VAL A 159 -6.98 22.53 12.57
CA VAL A 159 -5.83 21.76 12.09
C VAL A 159 -5.93 21.75 10.58
N ASP A 160 -4.92 22.29 9.88
CA ASP A 160 -4.83 22.17 8.42
C ASP A 160 -4.92 20.70 8.03
N PRO A 161 -5.67 20.36 6.96
CA PRO A 161 -5.76 18.99 6.50
C PRO A 161 -4.35 18.48 6.20
N ALA A 162 -3.99 17.34 6.77
CA ALA A 162 -2.69 16.72 6.57
C ALA A 162 -2.41 16.54 5.07
N ILE A 163 -1.27 17.04 4.60
CA ILE A 163 -0.88 16.99 3.18
C ILE A 163 -0.52 15.55 2.78
N PHE A 164 -0.14 14.71 3.75
CA PHE A 164 0.16 13.29 3.58
C PHE A 164 -0.44 12.50 4.74
N GLY A 165 -1.11 11.41 4.41
CA GLY A 165 -1.69 10.50 5.37
C GLY A 165 -1.11 9.09 5.22
N GLY A 166 -1.01 8.40 6.34
CA GLY A 166 -0.68 6.98 6.43
C GLY A 166 -1.56 6.32 7.47
N THR A 167 -1.31 5.08 7.76
CA THR A 167 -1.97 4.33 8.81
C THR A 167 -1.01 4.13 9.98
N GLY A 168 -1.52 4.16 11.19
CA GLY A 168 -0.82 3.72 12.40
C GLY A 168 -1.71 2.79 13.20
N PHE A 169 -1.12 2.07 14.16
CA PHE A 169 -1.87 1.25 15.09
C PHE A 169 -1.28 1.29 16.49
N ALA A 170 -2.13 1.11 17.51
CA ALA A 170 -1.71 1.17 18.89
C ALA A 170 -0.66 0.09 19.22
N LEU A 171 0.42 0.51 19.85
CA LEU A 171 1.46 -0.37 20.39
C LEU A 171 1.18 -0.71 21.87
N THR A 172 0.61 0.25 22.58
CA THR A 172 0.22 0.13 23.99
C THR A 172 -1.07 0.91 24.26
N ALA A 173 -1.73 0.60 25.36
CA ALA A 173 -2.98 1.27 25.73
C ALA A 173 -2.79 2.74 26.15
N ASP A 174 -1.60 3.12 26.59
CA ASP A 174 -1.24 4.47 27.03
C ASP A 174 -0.87 5.41 25.88
N GLY A 175 -1.08 4.99 24.60
CA GLY A 175 -1.00 5.87 23.43
C GLY A 175 0.36 5.87 22.72
N TYR A 176 1.16 4.80 22.83
CA TYR A 176 2.20 4.56 21.87
C TYR A 176 1.60 3.95 20.60
N VAL A 177 2.02 4.45 19.44
CA VAL A 177 1.51 4.07 18.11
C VAL A 177 2.66 3.77 17.19
N VAL A 178 2.52 2.76 16.35
CA VAL A 178 3.47 2.39 15.29
C VAL A 178 2.96 2.85 13.95
N THR A 179 3.86 3.38 13.14
CA THR A 179 3.65 3.65 11.70
C THR A 179 4.97 3.45 10.95
N ASN A 180 4.99 3.69 9.63
CA ASN A 180 6.25 3.71 8.89
C ASN A 180 7.01 5.03 9.12
N TYR A 181 8.35 4.93 9.05
CA TYR A 181 9.21 6.11 9.12
C TYR A 181 8.95 7.09 7.97
N HIS A 182 8.79 6.59 6.74
CA HIS A 182 8.56 7.44 5.56
C HIS A 182 7.25 8.25 5.64
N VAL A 183 6.27 7.84 6.46
CA VAL A 183 5.01 8.57 6.69
C VAL A 183 5.24 9.84 7.51
N VAL A 184 6.21 9.82 8.43
CA VAL A 184 6.41 10.92 9.41
C VAL A 184 7.74 11.65 9.28
N LYS A 185 8.66 11.19 8.42
CA LYS A 185 10.05 11.67 8.35
C LYS A 185 10.20 13.17 8.07
N ASP A 186 9.32 13.74 7.27
CA ASP A 186 9.38 15.13 6.80
C ASP A 186 8.25 15.99 7.40
N ALA A 187 7.57 15.48 8.46
CA ALA A 187 6.45 16.16 9.09
C ALA A 187 6.92 17.13 10.19
N ASP A 188 6.52 18.39 10.10
CA ASP A 188 6.72 19.39 11.15
C ASP A 188 5.87 19.08 12.39
N SER A 189 4.72 18.46 12.21
CA SER A 189 3.80 18.03 13.25
C SER A 189 3.04 16.78 12.84
N VAL A 190 2.79 15.89 13.79
CA VAL A 190 2.06 14.65 13.59
C VAL A 190 0.75 14.70 14.37
N TYR A 191 -0.34 14.38 13.70
CA TYR A 191 -1.64 14.19 14.29
C TYR A 191 -2.14 12.80 14.00
N ILE A 192 -2.78 12.18 14.96
CA ILE A 192 -3.37 10.85 14.85
C ILE A 192 -4.87 11.00 14.97
N GLN A 193 -5.62 10.49 14.00
CA GLN A 193 -7.08 10.54 14.01
C GLN A 193 -7.64 9.13 14.17
N ASN A 194 -8.59 8.96 15.09
CA ASN A 194 -9.32 7.70 15.28
C ASN A 194 -10.49 7.56 14.28
N THR A 195 -11.15 6.42 14.29
CA THR A 195 -12.32 6.13 13.43
C THR A 195 -13.51 7.04 13.68
N ASP A 196 -13.60 7.65 14.86
CA ASP A 196 -14.67 8.61 15.22
C ASP A 196 -14.37 10.04 14.75
N GLY A 197 -13.19 10.26 14.14
CA GLY A 197 -12.76 11.57 13.64
C GLY A 197 -12.08 12.45 14.68
N GLU A 198 -11.84 11.95 15.89
CA GLU A 198 -11.11 12.69 16.92
C GLU A 198 -9.61 12.70 16.60
N SER A 199 -9.02 13.90 16.54
CA SER A 199 -7.61 14.11 16.24
C SER A 199 -6.83 14.42 17.51
N TYR A 200 -5.68 13.74 17.65
CA TYR A 200 -4.77 13.91 18.78
C TYR A 200 -3.38 14.28 18.30
N LYS A 201 -2.76 15.24 18.94
CA LYS A 201 -1.36 15.57 18.69
C LYS A 201 -0.47 14.44 19.18
N ALA A 202 0.50 14.04 18.34
CA ALA A 202 1.49 13.04 18.67
C ALA A 202 2.90 13.56 18.43
N SER A 203 3.87 12.95 19.11
CA SER A 203 5.30 13.23 18.93
C SER A 203 6.02 11.94 18.52
N THR A 204 6.94 12.05 17.59
CA THR A 204 7.82 10.93 17.21
C THR A 204 8.83 10.71 18.33
N ILE A 205 8.73 9.56 19.00
CA ILE A 205 9.63 9.18 20.11
C ILE A 205 10.88 8.48 19.58
N TYR A 206 10.69 7.67 18.54
CA TYR A 206 11.79 6.89 17.96
C TYR A 206 11.55 6.61 16.49
N SER A 207 12.62 6.69 15.69
CA SER A 207 12.61 6.35 14.28
C SER A 207 13.71 5.34 13.99
N TYR A 208 13.37 4.29 13.23
CA TYR A 208 14.32 3.29 12.76
C TYR A 208 14.27 3.23 11.22
N PRO A 209 15.04 4.12 10.54
CA PRO A 209 14.98 4.25 9.08
C PRO A 209 15.35 2.96 8.33
N ALA A 210 16.26 2.15 8.91
CA ALA A 210 16.70 0.88 8.29
C ALA A 210 15.56 -0.13 8.09
N TYR A 211 14.57 -0.14 9.00
CA TYR A 211 13.38 -0.99 8.90
C TYR A 211 12.12 -0.20 8.53
N ASP A 212 12.27 1.09 8.23
CA ASP A 212 11.13 1.97 7.90
C ASP A 212 10.03 1.96 8.99
N ILE A 213 10.43 2.04 10.26
CA ILE A 213 9.55 2.04 11.42
C ILE A 213 9.68 3.35 12.18
N ALA A 214 8.56 3.90 12.62
CA ALA A 214 8.48 4.99 13.59
C ALA A 214 7.54 4.63 14.75
N VAL A 215 7.92 5.04 15.94
CA VAL A 215 7.11 4.94 17.16
C VAL A 215 6.73 6.34 17.61
N LEU A 216 5.44 6.56 17.71
CA LEU A 216 4.84 7.82 18.12
C LEU A 216 4.28 7.70 19.53
N LYS A 217 4.18 8.82 20.24
CA LYS A 217 3.46 8.94 21.49
C LYS A 217 2.39 10.02 21.34
N ILE A 218 1.15 9.68 21.63
CA ILE A 218 0.07 10.66 21.73
C ILE A 218 0.36 11.53 22.94
N THR A 219 0.51 12.83 22.72
CA THR A 219 0.83 13.83 23.75
C THR A 219 -0.34 14.78 24.04
N ASP A 220 -1.43 14.63 23.31
CA ASP A 220 -2.63 15.44 23.48
C ASP A 220 -3.30 15.13 24.83
N PRO A 221 -3.56 16.14 25.69
CA PRO A 221 -4.20 15.93 26.98
C PRO A 221 -5.65 15.45 26.89
N ALA A 222 -6.30 15.57 25.75
CA ALA A 222 -7.65 15.05 25.52
C ALA A 222 -7.67 13.52 25.29
N PHE A 223 -6.50 12.92 25.00
CA PHE A 223 -6.40 11.47 24.82
C PHE A 223 -6.66 10.73 26.12
N LYS A 224 -7.54 9.75 26.05
CA LYS A 224 -7.82 8.83 27.16
C LYS A 224 -7.14 7.49 26.90
N THR A 225 -6.60 6.90 27.95
CA THR A 225 -6.03 5.55 27.90
C THR A 225 -7.02 4.58 27.27
N LEU A 226 -6.53 3.82 26.27
CA LEU A 226 -7.33 2.83 25.59
C LEU A 226 -7.68 1.64 26.49
N LYS A 227 -8.67 0.87 26.09
CA LYS A 227 -8.88 -0.47 26.65
C LYS A 227 -7.65 -1.34 26.36
N PRO A 228 -7.43 -2.43 27.11
CA PRO A 228 -6.34 -3.36 26.80
C PRO A 228 -6.40 -3.82 25.36
N LEU A 229 -5.25 -3.81 24.65
CA LEU A 229 -5.17 -4.18 23.25
C LEU A 229 -5.65 -5.62 23.06
N PRO A 230 -6.44 -5.90 22.02
CA PRO A 230 -6.98 -7.24 21.78
C PRO A 230 -6.00 -8.20 21.12
N TYR A 231 -4.91 -7.71 20.55
CA TYR A 231 -3.91 -8.45 19.77
C TYR A 231 -2.56 -8.56 20.48
N THR A 232 -1.73 -9.47 19.98
CA THR A 232 -0.33 -9.64 20.38
C THR A 232 0.57 -9.58 19.16
N PHE A 233 1.88 -9.47 19.37
CA PHE A 233 2.90 -9.47 18.33
C PHE A 233 3.51 -10.86 18.20
N LYS A 234 3.41 -11.48 17.02
CA LYS A 234 4.01 -12.78 16.73
C LYS A 234 5.51 -12.64 16.57
N LYS A 235 6.28 -13.38 17.34
CA LYS A 235 7.75 -13.37 17.29
C LYS A 235 8.31 -14.32 16.23
N SER A 236 7.62 -15.43 15.97
CA SER A 236 8.01 -16.40 14.96
C SER A 236 7.61 -15.93 13.57
N THR A 237 8.34 -16.40 12.56
CA THR A 237 7.99 -16.20 11.16
C THR A 237 6.66 -16.87 10.83
N SER A 238 5.95 -16.30 9.88
CA SER A 238 4.71 -16.86 9.31
C SER A 238 5.03 -17.74 8.10
N ASP A 239 4.15 -18.69 7.81
CA ASP A 239 4.31 -19.65 6.74
C ASP A 239 3.68 -19.19 5.41
N LEU A 240 4.23 -19.67 4.30
CA LEU A 240 3.67 -19.42 2.96
C LEU A 240 2.25 -19.94 2.87
N GLY A 241 1.38 -19.16 2.22
CA GLY A 241 -0.03 -19.49 2.07
C GLY A 241 -0.86 -19.21 3.32
N GLU A 242 -0.27 -18.72 4.43
CA GLU A 242 -1.02 -18.30 5.61
C GLU A 242 -1.97 -17.14 5.24
N ASP A 243 -3.24 -17.29 5.61
CA ASP A 243 -4.24 -16.22 5.48
C ASP A 243 -3.81 -15.01 6.28
N VAL A 244 -3.71 -13.85 5.62
CA VAL A 244 -3.33 -12.59 6.25
C VAL A 244 -4.34 -11.49 5.91
N PHE A 245 -4.42 -10.49 6.76
CA PHE A 245 -5.28 -9.34 6.55
C PHE A 245 -4.67 -8.06 7.12
N THR A 246 -5.13 -6.94 6.62
CA THR A 246 -4.70 -5.61 7.07
C THR A 246 -5.88 -4.66 7.17
N TYR A 247 -5.68 -3.63 7.96
CA TYR A 247 -6.54 -2.46 8.07
C TYR A 247 -5.74 -1.22 7.79
N GLY A 248 -6.34 -0.26 7.13
CA GLY A 248 -5.70 1.01 6.87
C GLY A 248 -6.67 2.04 6.31
N PHE A 249 -6.16 3.24 6.10
CA PHE A 249 -6.90 4.38 5.59
C PHE A 249 -6.37 4.82 4.22
N PRO A 250 -6.64 4.06 3.14
CA PRO A 250 -6.35 4.51 1.78
C PRO A 250 -7.34 5.59 1.31
N LYS A 251 -8.31 5.90 2.11
CA LYS A 251 -9.34 6.95 1.99
C LYS A 251 -9.82 7.30 3.41
N ASP A 252 -10.73 8.27 3.53
CA ASP A 252 -11.24 8.78 4.82
C ASP A 252 -11.94 7.74 5.71
N GLU A 253 -12.20 6.55 5.21
CA GLU A 253 -12.78 5.45 5.99
C GLU A 253 -11.81 4.27 6.11
N LEU A 254 -11.93 3.51 7.21
CA LEU A 254 -11.15 2.31 7.47
C LEU A 254 -11.46 1.23 6.42
N VAL A 255 -10.43 0.74 5.75
CA VAL A 255 -10.53 -0.29 4.72
C VAL A 255 -9.90 -1.58 5.20
N PHE A 256 -10.65 -2.67 5.11
CA PHE A 256 -10.19 -4.03 5.33
C PHE A 256 -9.72 -4.65 4.02
N SER A 257 -8.55 -5.27 4.03
CA SER A 257 -8.04 -6.07 2.92
C SER A 257 -7.57 -7.44 3.42
N LYS A 258 -7.82 -8.49 2.64
CA LYS A 258 -7.45 -9.88 2.94
C LYS A 258 -6.67 -10.48 1.77
N GLY A 259 -5.74 -11.39 2.07
CA GLY A 259 -4.97 -12.15 1.10
C GLY A 259 -4.11 -13.21 1.76
N TYR A 260 -2.96 -13.49 1.16
CA TYR A 260 -2.06 -14.55 1.57
C TYR A 260 -0.62 -14.06 1.70
N LEU A 261 0.16 -14.75 2.53
CA LEU A 261 1.61 -14.58 2.57
C LEU A 261 2.23 -15.28 1.37
N SER A 262 2.74 -14.50 0.41
CA SER A 262 3.24 -14.99 -0.88
C SER A 262 4.73 -15.34 -0.86
N SER A 263 5.53 -14.64 -0.02
CA SER A 263 6.96 -14.93 0.16
C SER A 263 7.41 -14.60 1.57
N ARG A 264 8.39 -15.39 2.07
CA ARG A 264 9.06 -15.12 3.34
C ARG A 264 10.12 -14.02 3.23
N THR A 265 10.37 -13.52 2.02
CA THR A 265 11.31 -12.42 1.74
C THR A 265 10.61 -11.34 0.94
N GLY A 266 11.03 -10.10 1.14
CA GLY A 266 10.56 -8.95 0.42
C GLY A 266 11.22 -8.75 -0.95
N HIS A 267 11.23 -7.51 -1.42
CA HIS A 267 11.81 -7.15 -2.70
C HIS A 267 13.30 -7.52 -2.76
N SER A 268 13.73 -8.10 -3.88
CA SER A 268 15.13 -8.53 -4.10
C SER A 268 15.70 -9.44 -3.02
N GLY A 269 14.86 -10.23 -2.35
CA GLY A 269 15.27 -11.17 -1.33
C GLY A 269 15.47 -10.56 0.07
N ASP A 270 14.95 -9.38 0.32
CA ASP A 270 15.02 -8.74 1.64
C ASP A 270 14.39 -9.62 2.71
N THR A 271 15.22 -10.08 3.66
CA THR A 271 14.81 -10.99 4.73
C THR A 271 14.02 -10.29 5.84
N THR A 272 14.02 -8.97 5.88
CA THR A 272 13.28 -8.17 6.89
C THR A 272 11.80 -8.04 6.59
N GLU A 273 11.40 -8.36 5.36
CA GLU A 273 10.06 -8.17 4.87
C GLU A 273 9.37 -9.49 4.49
N TYR A 274 8.06 -9.47 4.47
CA TYR A 274 7.22 -10.41 3.76
C TYR A 274 6.75 -9.81 2.43
N GLN A 275 6.56 -10.64 1.41
CA GLN A 275 5.72 -10.31 0.28
C GLN A 275 4.33 -10.89 0.53
N VAL A 276 3.30 -10.08 0.34
CA VAL A 276 1.89 -10.45 0.56
C VAL A 276 1.05 -10.16 -0.67
N ASP A 277 0.09 -11.02 -0.95
CA ASP A 277 -0.92 -10.81 -1.99
C ASP A 277 -2.17 -10.20 -1.34
N ILE A 278 -2.06 -8.91 -1.02
CA ILE A 278 -3.14 -8.09 -0.47
C ILE A 278 -3.22 -6.81 -1.29
N SER A 279 -4.43 -6.36 -1.59
CA SER A 279 -4.64 -5.03 -2.18
C SER A 279 -4.23 -3.95 -1.19
N VAL A 280 -3.08 -3.32 -1.45
CA VAL A 280 -2.54 -2.19 -0.69
C VAL A 280 -2.52 -0.96 -1.59
N ASN A 281 -3.01 0.16 -1.08
CA ASN A 281 -3.01 1.46 -1.75
C ASN A 281 -2.26 2.49 -0.89
N PRO A 282 -1.85 3.64 -1.45
CA PRO A 282 -1.36 4.75 -0.65
C PRO A 282 -2.31 5.04 0.51
N GLY A 283 -1.77 5.28 1.70
CA GLY A 283 -2.53 5.39 2.95
C GLY A 283 -2.58 4.12 3.80
N ASN A 284 -2.37 2.93 3.24
CA ASN A 284 -2.25 1.69 4.04
C ASN A 284 -0.86 1.54 4.70
N SER A 285 0.14 2.32 4.28
CA SER A 285 1.49 2.30 4.86
C SER A 285 1.45 2.58 6.35
N GLY A 286 2.14 1.77 7.14
CA GLY A 286 2.13 1.81 8.61
C GLY A 286 1.02 0.98 9.25
N GLY A 287 0.05 0.49 8.49
CA GLY A 287 -1.01 -0.38 8.99
C GLY A 287 -0.51 -1.75 9.45
N PRO A 288 -1.25 -2.41 10.35
CA PRO A 288 -0.88 -3.73 10.84
C PRO A 288 -1.15 -4.82 9.81
N LEU A 289 -0.23 -5.77 9.66
CA LEU A 289 -0.46 -7.06 9.00
C LEU A 289 -0.75 -8.10 10.07
N LEU A 290 -1.87 -8.81 9.97
CA LEU A 290 -2.33 -9.78 10.94
C LEU A 290 -2.47 -11.17 10.33
N ASP A 291 -2.22 -12.21 11.15
CA ASP A 291 -2.50 -13.60 10.81
C ASP A 291 -4.00 -13.96 11.01
N GLY A 292 -4.37 -15.17 10.61
CA GLY A 292 -5.74 -15.68 10.76
C GLY A 292 -6.29 -15.64 12.19
N LYS A 293 -5.42 -15.64 13.19
CA LYS A 293 -5.76 -15.58 14.63
C LYS A 293 -5.79 -14.16 15.19
N GLY A 294 -5.46 -13.15 14.38
CA GLY A 294 -5.41 -11.75 14.82
C GLY A 294 -4.13 -11.36 15.58
N ASN A 295 -3.03 -12.10 15.41
CA ASN A 295 -1.73 -11.62 15.88
C ASN A 295 -1.11 -10.69 14.86
N ILE A 296 -0.45 -9.62 15.31
CA ILE A 296 0.37 -8.76 14.46
C ILE A 296 1.60 -9.56 13.99
N ILE A 297 1.73 -9.76 12.69
CA ILE A 297 2.86 -10.44 12.06
C ILE A 297 3.76 -9.48 11.29
N GLY A 298 3.32 -8.24 11.09
CA GLY A 298 4.11 -7.22 10.39
C GLY A 298 3.45 -5.85 10.35
N VAL A 299 4.13 -4.93 9.68
CA VAL A 299 3.69 -3.55 9.39
C VAL A 299 3.68 -3.39 7.88
N ILE A 300 2.58 -2.97 7.30
CA ILE A 300 2.47 -2.72 5.86
C ILE A 300 3.42 -1.60 5.46
N LYS A 301 4.32 -1.87 4.52
CA LYS A 301 5.26 -0.88 3.99
C LYS A 301 4.70 -0.18 2.75
N GLY A 302 3.90 -0.88 1.96
CA GLY A 302 3.31 -0.36 0.75
C GLY A 302 3.49 -1.29 -0.44
N LYS A 303 3.22 -0.74 -1.63
CA LYS A 303 3.32 -1.44 -2.91
C LYS A 303 4.61 -1.03 -3.62
N SER A 304 5.33 -1.99 -4.18
CA SER A 304 6.45 -1.67 -5.05
C SER A 304 5.96 -1.18 -6.41
N SER A 305 6.44 -0.02 -6.83
CA SER A 305 6.22 0.46 -8.20
C SER A 305 6.98 -0.36 -9.26
N ARG A 306 7.91 -1.22 -8.83
CA ARG A 306 8.78 -2.04 -9.71
C ARG A 306 8.29 -3.46 -9.94
N THR A 307 7.33 -3.94 -9.14
CA THR A 307 6.76 -5.29 -9.26
C THR A 307 5.24 -5.16 -9.34
N ASP A 308 4.65 -5.53 -10.47
CA ASP A 308 3.21 -5.44 -10.68
C ASP A 308 2.46 -6.22 -9.59
N GLY A 309 1.74 -5.46 -8.75
CA GLY A 309 0.81 -6.00 -7.77
C GLY A 309 1.39 -6.49 -6.45
N ALA A 310 2.71 -6.61 -6.27
CA ALA A 310 3.28 -7.10 -5.02
C ALA A 310 3.23 -6.04 -3.91
N SER A 311 2.71 -6.41 -2.76
CA SER A 311 2.71 -5.62 -1.53
C SER A 311 3.72 -6.20 -0.54
N PHE A 312 4.31 -5.34 0.29
CA PHE A 312 5.34 -5.72 1.24
C PHE A 312 4.98 -5.29 2.65
N ALA A 313 5.42 -6.07 3.62
CA ALA A 313 5.25 -5.77 5.05
C ALA A 313 6.51 -6.11 5.83
N ILE A 314 6.93 -5.21 6.70
CA ILE A 314 8.04 -5.40 7.63
C ILE A 314 7.60 -6.45 8.65
N LYS A 315 8.40 -7.48 8.88
CA LYS A 315 8.09 -8.54 9.84
C LYS A 315 8.03 -8.00 11.27
N SER A 316 7.09 -8.52 12.05
CA SER A 316 6.93 -8.14 13.47
C SER A 316 8.18 -8.37 14.32
N GLY A 317 9.05 -9.32 13.96
CA GLY A 317 10.33 -9.53 14.62
C GLY A 317 11.21 -8.28 14.60
N TYR A 318 11.33 -7.62 13.44
CA TYR A 318 12.10 -6.37 13.28
C TYR A 318 11.43 -5.17 13.93
N LEU A 319 10.08 -5.13 13.95
CA LEU A 319 9.35 -4.16 14.78
C LEU A 319 9.71 -4.32 16.25
N LEU A 320 9.72 -5.54 16.78
CA LEU A 320 10.07 -5.81 18.18
C LEU A 320 11.53 -5.48 18.48
N GLU A 321 12.44 -5.68 17.54
CA GLU A 321 13.83 -5.27 17.63
C GLU A 321 13.97 -3.74 17.67
N ALA A 322 13.26 -3.02 16.78
CA ALA A 322 13.23 -1.57 16.79
C ALA A 322 12.71 -1.03 18.13
N ILE A 323 11.63 -1.62 18.67
CA ILE A 323 11.08 -1.24 19.98
C ILE A 323 12.10 -1.51 21.10
N ALA A 324 12.82 -2.63 21.06
CA ALA A 324 13.83 -2.95 22.06
C ALA A 324 15.04 -2.01 22.01
N SER A 325 15.29 -1.38 20.85
CA SER A 325 16.37 -0.43 20.62
C SER A 325 16.06 0.99 21.09
N ILE A 326 14.81 1.27 21.50
CA ILE A 326 14.43 2.60 21.99
C ILE A 326 15.23 2.93 23.26
N PRO A 327 15.95 4.06 23.30
CA PRO A 327 16.66 4.49 24.50
C PRO A 327 15.69 4.66 25.67
N LYS A 328 16.06 4.19 26.85
CA LYS A 328 15.19 4.26 28.04
C LYS A 328 14.83 5.69 28.42
N ASP A 329 15.74 6.62 28.16
CA ASP A 329 15.55 8.05 28.44
C ASP A 329 14.51 8.71 27.53
N SER A 330 14.22 8.09 26.39
CA SER A 330 13.17 8.54 25.45
C SER A 330 11.78 8.02 25.82
N LEU A 331 11.69 7.07 26.74
CA LEU A 331 10.45 6.48 27.23
C LEU A 331 10.15 7.03 28.62
N GLY A 332 9.02 7.70 28.78
CA GLY A 332 8.56 8.17 30.10
C GLY A 332 8.32 7.04 31.10
N GLU A 333 7.85 5.90 30.60
CA GLU A 333 7.65 4.64 31.32
C GLU A 333 8.09 3.45 30.46
N LYS A 334 8.34 2.30 31.11
CA LYS A 334 8.72 1.08 30.40
C LYS A 334 7.60 0.63 29.48
N LEU A 335 7.87 0.57 28.18
CA LEU A 335 6.94 0.11 27.16
C LEU A 335 6.64 -1.39 27.36
N VAL A 336 5.40 -1.71 27.75
CA VAL A 336 4.96 -3.07 28.01
C VAL A 336 3.95 -3.49 26.96
N LEU A 337 4.38 -4.41 26.09
CA LEU A 337 3.52 -4.96 25.04
C LEU A 337 2.49 -5.93 25.61
N ASN A 338 1.30 -5.93 25.03
CA ASN A 338 0.24 -6.88 25.38
C ASN A 338 0.68 -8.33 25.09
N LYS A 339 0.39 -9.23 26.05
CA LYS A 339 0.74 -10.66 25.97
C LYS A 339 -0.46 -11.57 25.73
N LYS A 340 -1.68 -11.03 25.76
CA LYS A 340 -2.90 -11.83 25.65
C LYS A 340 -3.67 -11.49 24.38
N ASN A 341 -3.72 -12.43 23.44
CA ASN A 341 -4.59 -12.32 22.26
C ASN A 341 -6.02 -12.74 22.63
N THR A 342 -6.97 -11.81 22.46
CA THR A 342 -8.41 -12.06 22.70
C THR A 342 -9.20 -12.22 21.40
N LEU A 343 -8.51 -12.25 20.25
CA LEU A 343 -9.10 -12.32 18.91
C LEU A 343 -9.12 -13.74 18.35
N SER A 344 -8.27 -14.63 18.86
CA SER A 344 -7.94 -15.92 18.23
C SER A 344 -9.15 -16.84 17.97
N ASN A 345 -10.19 -16.72 18.79
CA ASN A 345 -11.40 -17.56 18.70
C ASN A 345 -12.62 -16.81 18.15
N LEU A 346 -12.43 -15.59 17.66
CA LEU A 346 -13.50 -14.76 17.13
C LEU A 346 -13.67 -14.96 15.62
N SER A 347 -14.89 -14.73 15.15
CA SER A 347 -15.14 -14.58 13.72
C SER A 347 -14.38 -13.38 13.16
N ARG A 348 -14.06 -13.37 11.86
CA ARG A 348 -13.37 -12.23 11.23
C ARG A 348 -14.12 -10.92 11.46
N LYS A 349 -15.45 -10.93 11.34
CA LYS A 349 -16.29 -9.77 11.60
C LYS A 349 -16.12 -9.21 13.02
N ASP A 350 -16.02 -10.09 14.01
CA ASP A 350 -15.87 -9.68 15.41
C ASP A 350 -14.43 -9.25 15.73
N GLN A 351 -13.44 -9.85 15.06
CA GLN A 351 -12.06 -9.38 15.13
C GLN A 351 -11.95 -7.94 14.61
N ILE A 352 -12.57 -7.63 13.44
CA ILE A 352 -12.61 -6.29 12.85
C ILE A 352 -13.13 -5.29 13.87
N LYS A 353 -14.34 -5.52 14.41
CA LYS A 353 -14.98 -4.63 15.39
C LYS A 353 -14.14 -4.37 16.65
N LYS A 354 -13.27 -5.32 17.04
CA LYS A 354 -12.42 -5.17 18.21
C LYS A 354 -11.10 -4.46 17.91
N ILE A 355 -10.66 -4.44 16.65
CA ILE A 355 -9.38 -3.85 16.26
C ILE A 355 -9.55 -2.40 15.81
N GLU A 356 -10.69 -2.04 15.23
CA GLU A 356 -10.92 -0.72 14.62
C GLU A 356 -10.62 0.45 15.57
N ASP A 357 -10.92 0.33 16.85
CA ASP A 357 -10.62 1.37 17.87
C ASP A 357 -9.11 1.60 18.08
N TYR A 358 -8.24 0.76 17.53
CA TYR A 358 -6.79 0.79 17.73
C TYR A 358 -6.03 1.13 16.45
N ILE A 359 -6.73 1.49 15.36
CA ILE A 359 -6.17 1.88 14.06
C ILE A 359 -6.43 3.35 13.83
N TYR A 360 -5.42 4.06 13.31
CA TYR A 360 -5.41 5.51 13.18
C TYR A 360 -4.98 5.94 11.76
N ILE A 361 -5.46 7.13 11.37
CA ILE A 361 -4.88 7.90 10.26
C ILE A 361 -3.73 8.73 10.80
#